data_2e74941dd546a425e2cf8b616693e276
#
_entry.id   2e74941dd546a425e2cf8b616693e276
#
_cell.length_a   1.000
_cell.length_b   1.000
_cell.length_c   1.000
_cell.angle_alpha   90.00
_cell.angle_beta   90.00
_cell.angle_gamma   90.00
#
_symmetry.space_group_name_H-M   'P 1'
#
loop_
_entity.id
_entity.type
_entity.pdbx_description
1 polymer ?
#
loop_
_entity_poly.entity_id
_entity_poly.type
_entity_poly.pdbx_seq_one_letter_code
_entity_poly.pdbx_strand_id
1 'polypeptide(L)'
;MVLQAIYKQVNEGKPVRLLELKGRQQGSSTGIGAYCFLRAICEPQTNALIITEEKGGSAANIYAMYERFYENLPLGLDRESTRMGQFMKFASPVGSTIKVEGEKNVTSFTFQIVHLSEAAFFQNLGKTLSMLYQTVPDNPDTFVCLETTANRYGDDFHTEWERASEGKSDFYALFVPWYYHEEYTTPFIGREEKKRFEKGLSDSNESVYGNEWYLMEIYPELTMENMKWRRHAIRNRCQGSVVEFNRQYPCSPEDAFHKSTNTIFDMSYLQKALRDYVFEPTDRGTLMEEPAGLQFADDPEGIVQIFYPPEPHTEYVMGSDHAEGLDGRDYSAAIILQRMPLRMCAKIRGFDGRQVSIDEFTEQMYYLAMFYGHAWICPENNADGGTVVSLLQEKWEYTEIIAERDLGVVNSNRFGWRNQSNTRRRGVGMLQEAVHADEIEIPCQQTLRECMNFHTVNGKPQAIKKGKARKQGEPEDGFYDDLIFALIGGLFAHQSRPAPRSRKYFERQFEESRFRELSIMQNNDHWTKYA
;
A
#
# COMPACT_ATOMS: atom_id res chain seq x y z
N MET A 1 25.71 1.20 -7.37
CA MET A 1 24.50 0.42 -7.05
C MET A 1 23.97 -0.31 -8.29
N VAL A 2 23.53 0.36 -9.37
CA VAL A 2 22.95 -0.29 -10.57
C VAL A 2 23.89 -1.35 -11.15
N LEU A 3 25.14 -0.99 -11.47
CA LEU A 3 26.12 -1.96 -12.01
C LEU A 3 26.38 -3.13 -11.05
N GLN A 4 26.39 -2.88 -9.74
CA GLN A 4 26.55 -3.96 -8.74
C GLN A 4 25.36 -4.93 -8.76
N ALA A 5 24.13 -4.41 -8.89
CA ALA A 5 22.93 -5.24 -9.01
C ALA A 5 22.93 -6.06 -10.31
N ILE A 6 23.40 -5.48 -11.41
CA ILE A 6 23.60 -6.19 -12.69
C ILE A 6 24.65 -7.30 -12.53
N TYR A 7 25.84 -6.96 -12.04
CA TYR A 7 26.93 -7.95 -11.87
C TYR A 7 26.57 -9.07 -10.91
N LYS A 8 25.80 -8.80 -9.89
CA LYS A 8 25.30 -9.84 -8.96
C LYS A 8 24.52 -10.91 -9.73
N GLN A 9 23.53 -10.50 -10.54
CA GLN A 9 22.67 -11.43 -11.29
C GLN A 9 23.49 -12.17 -12.37
N VAL A 10 24.38 -11.47 -13.10
CA VAL A 10 25.28 -12.08 -14.09
C VAL A 10 26.17 -13.14 -13.45
N ASN A 11 26.78 -12.86 -12.29
CA ASN A 11 27.64 -13.81 -11.59
C ASN A 11 26.87 -15.02 -11.04
N GLU A 12 25.58 -14.88 -10.79
CA GLU A 12 24.70 -15.99 -10.44
C GLU A 12 24.24 -16.82 -11.65
N GLY A 13 24.67 -16.46 -12.88
CA GLY A 13 24.26 -17.12 -14.12
C GLY A 13 22.78 -16.94 -14.45
N LYS A 14 22.17 -15.86 -13.98
CA LYS A 14 20.75 -15.55 -14.17
C LYS A 14 20.56 -14.45 -15.24
N PRO A 15 19.39 -14.43 -15.92
CA PRO A 15 18.98 -13.27 -16.68
C PRO A 15 18.95 -12.03 -15.80
N VAL A 16 19.38 -10.90 -16.31
CA VAL A 16 19.26 -9.64 -15.57
C VAL A 16 17.84 -9.11 -15.69
N ARG A 17 17.16 -9.03 -14.56
CA ARG A 17 15.82 -8.44 -14.40
C ARG A 17 15.92 -7.39 -13.32
N LEU A 18 15.93 -6.11 -13.69
CA LEU A 18 16.15 -4.99 -12.77
C LEU A 18 14.96 -4.04 -12.76
N LEU A 19 14.44 -3.76 -11.59
CA LEU A 19 13.41 -2.77 -11.34
C LEU A 19 14.01 -1.66 -10.48
N GLU A 20 14.31 -0.50 -11.10
CA GLU A 20 14.96 0.62 -10.41
C GLU A 20 13.96 1.73 -10.10
N LEU A 21 13.80 2.00 -8.82
CA LEU A 21 13.11 3.18 -8.30
C LEU A 21 14.15 4.19 -7.79
N LYS A 22 14.10 5.41 -8.28
CA LYS A 22 15.14 6.42 -8.04
C LYS A 22 14.60 7.83 -7.83
N GLY A 23 15.43 8.69 -7.26
CA GLY A 23 15.21 10.15 -7.32
C GLY A 23 15.46 10.73 -8.71
N ARG A 24 15.01 11.96 -8.93
CA ARG A 24 15.22 12.66 -10.21
C ARG A 24 16.71 12.93 -10.48
N GLN A 25 17.08 12.94 -11.77
CA GLN A 25 18.37 13.39 -12.30
C GLN A 25 19.59 12.70 -11.67
N GLN A 26 19.49 11.42 -11.32
CA GLN A 26 20.60 10.65 -10.75
C GLN A 26 21.51 9.99 -11.80
N GLY A 27 21.27 10.25 -13.09
CA GLY A 27 22.09 9.70 -14.18
C GLY A 27 21.84 8.25 -14.54
N SER A 28 20.87 7.58 -13.91
CA SER A 28 20.58 6.15 -14.13
C SER A 28 20.26 5.83 -15.59
N SER A 29 19.36 6.59 -16.23
CA SER A 29 19.02 6.37 -17.66
C SER A 29 20.26 6.45 -18.55
N THR A 30 21.19 7.37 -18.26
CA THR A 30 22.47 7.48 -18.99
C THR A 30 23.37 6.29 -18.71
N GLY A 31 23.50 5.88 -17.45
CA GLY A 31 24.32 4.73 -17.05
C GLY A 31 23.83 3.40 -17.63
N ILE A 32 22.53 3.16 -17.54
CA ILE A 32 21.88 1.97 -18.12
C ILE A 32 21.98 2.01 -19.64
N GLY A 33 21.71 3.18 -20.26
CA GLY A 33 21.84 3.37 -21.69
C GLY A 33 23.26 3.10 -22.19
N ALA A 34 24.29 3.56 -21.48
CA ALA A 34 25.68 3.28 -21.79
C ALA A 34 26.00 1.77 -21.69
N TYR A 35 25.49 1.09 -20.66
CA TYR A 35 25.62 -0.37 -20.53
C TYR A 35 24.98 -1.10 -21.72
N CYS A 36 23.74 -0.76 -22.07
CA CYS A 36 23.04 -1.33 -23.23
C CYS A 36 23.79 -1.07 -24.53
N PHE A 37 24.32 0.15 -24.71
CA PHE A 37 25.11 0.53 -25.89
C PHE A 37 26.41 -0.27 -25.99
N LEU A 38 27.18 -0.39 -24.91
CA LEU A 38 28.42 -1.15 -24.86
C LEU A 38 28.18 -2.63 -25.18
N ARG A 39 27.14 -3.24 -24.66
CA ARG A 39 26.78 -4.61 -24.99
C ARG A 39 26.47 -4.75 -26.49
N ALA A 40 25.67 -3.82 -27.04
CA ALA A 40 25.31 -3.88 -28.46
C ALA A 40 26.52 -3.75 -29.40
N ILE A 41 27.58 -3.02 -29.05
CA ILE A 41 28.79 -2.89 -29.87
C ILE A 41 29.82 -3.98 -29.61
N CYS A 42 29.82 -4.61 -28.44
CA CYS A 42 30.79 -5.66 -28.07
C CYS A 42 30.27 -7.08 -28.32
N GLU A 43 28.95 -7.29 -28.17
CA GLU A 43 28.32 -8.61 -28.34
C GLU A 43 27.66 -8.71 -29.74
N PRO A 44 28.13 -9.60 -30.63
CA PRO A 44 27.54 -9.73 -31.95
C PRO A 44 26.08 -10.19 -31.93
N GLN A 45 25.30 -9.73 -32.90
CA GLN A 45 23.90 -10.11 -33.13
C GLN A 45 22.96 -9.75 -31.95
N THR A 46 23.33 -8.75 -31.17
CA THR A 46 22.53 -8.28 -30.02
C THR A 46 21.51 -7.24 -30.46
N ASN A 47 20.24 -7.52 -30.24
CA ASN A 47 19.15 -6.58 -30.47
C ASN A 47 18.76 -5.89 -29.17
N ALA A 48 18.92 -4.57 -29.11
CA ALA A 48 18.52 -3.74 -27.98
C ALA A 48 17.28 -2.91 -28.32
N LEU A 49 16.29 -2.96 -27.45
CA LEU A 49 15.06 -2.16 -27.50
C LEU A 49 15.03 -1.23 -26.31
N ILE A 50 14.87 0.04 -26.57
CA ILE A 50 14.66 1.07 -25.55
C ILE A 50 13.25 1.60 -25.71
N ILE A 51 12.45 1.54 -24.66
CA ILE A 51 11.06 1.99 -24.67
C ILE A 51 10.95 3.20 -23.75
N THR A 52 10.28 4.24 -24.23
CA THR A 52 10.04 5.47 -23.47
C THR A 52 8.55 5.76 -23.39
N GLU A 53 8.17 6.63 -22.45
CA GLU A 53 6.83 7.21 -22.46
C GLU A 53 6.56 7.96 -23.79
N GLU A 54 5.29 8.07 -24.19
CA GLU A 54 4.95 8.70 -25.49
C GLU A 54 4.92 10.24 -25.47
N LYS A 55 5.07 10.87 -24.33
CA LYS A 55 4.93 12.32 -24.20
C LYS A 55 6.21 13.07 -24.59
N GLY A 56 6.05 14.12 -25.40
CA GLY A 56 7.03 15.19 -25.53
C GLY A 56 8.33 14.85 -26.26
N GLY A 57 8.36 13.85 -27.12
CA GLY A 57 9.57 13.52 -27.90
C GLY A 57 10.66 12.77 -27.08
N SER A 58 10.28 12.11 -26.00
CA SER A 58 11.17 11.35 -25.11
C SER A 58 12.05 10.36 -25.88
N ALA A 59 11.48 9.65 -26.86
CA ALA A 59 12.22 8.71 -27.69
C ALA A 59 13.33 9.39 -28.51
N ALA A 60 13.09 10.57 -29.07
CA ALA A 60 14.11 11.32 -29.78
C ALA A 60 15.25 11.80 -28.87
N ASN A 61 14.92 12.23 -27.64
CA ASN A 61 15.92 12.66 -26.66
C ASN A 61 16.80 11.48 -26.20
N ILE A 62 16.20 10.34 -25.95
CA ILE A 62 16.95 9.11 -25.59
C ILE A 62 17.80 8.66 -26.79
N TYR A 63 17.26 8.67 -28.01
CA TYR A 63 18.03 8.31 -29.19
C TYR A 63 19.26 9.23 -29.40
N ALA A 64 19.09 10.55 -29.21
CA ALA A 64 20.21 11.51 -29.26
C ALA A 64 21.30 11.22 -28.21
N MET A 65 20.95 10.60 -27.08
CA MET A 65 21.94 10.11 -26.11
C MET A 65 22.76 8.95 -26.69
N TYR A 66 22.14 8.01 -27.38
CA TYR A 66 22.84 6.90 -28.07
C TYR A 66 23.71 7.39 -29.22
N GLU A 67 23.29 8.43 -29.98
CA GLU A 67 24.11 9.08 -30.98
C GLU A 67 25.36 9.68 -30.35
N ARG A 68 25.24 10.38 -29.24
CA ARG A 68 26.39 10.92 -28.48
C ARG A 68 27.33 9.82 -27.99
N PHE A 69 26.83 8.69 -27.52
CA PHE A 69 27.70 7.55 -27.18
C PHE A 69 28.49 7.06 -28.40
N TYR A 70 27.83 6.92 -29.54
CA TYR A 70 28.47 6.50 -30.77
C TYR A 70 29.53 7.51 -31.25
N GLU A 71 29.23 8.80 -31.24
CA GLU A 71 30.14 9.86 -31.70
C GLU A 71 31.38 10.04 -30.80
N ASN A 72 31.30 9.62 -29.54
CA ASN A 72 32.38 9.73 -28.56
C ASN A 72 33.02 8.37 -28.22
N LEU A 73 32.88 7.37 -29.10
CA LEU A 73 33.53 6.10 -28.89
C LEU A 73 35.08 6.27 -28.87
N PRO A 74 35.77 5.58 -27.93
CA PRO A 74 37.21 5.53 -27.92
C PRO A 74 37.78 4.91 -29.23
N LEU A 75 38.96 5.38 -29.63
CA LEU A 75 39.68 4.78 -30.76
C LEU A 75 39.81 3.26 -30.62
N GLY A 76 39.48 2.55 -31.67
CA GLY A 76 39.50 1.09 -31.71
C GLY A 76 38.20 0.40 -31.32
N LEU A 77 37.19 1.15 -30.81
CA LEU A 77 35.83 0.64 -30.60
C LEU A 77 34.82 1.17 -31.62
N ASP A 78 35.27 2.05 -32.53
CA ASP A 78 34.47 2.57 -33.63
C ASP A 78 33.97 1.42 -34.54
N ARG A 79 32.69 1.47 -34.85
CA ARG A 79 31.99 0.51 -35.71
C ARG A 79 31.18 1.32 -36.73
N GLU A 80 31.27 0.88 -38.00
CA GLU A 80 30.34 1.44 -38.99
C GLU A 80 28.89 1.17 -38.58
N SER A 81 28.05 2.16 -38.71
CA SER A 81 26.62 2.02 -38.42
C SER A 81 25.75 2.73 -39.45
N THR A 82 24.60 2.11 -39.76
CA THR A 82 23.50 2.76 -40.46
C THR A 82 22.53 3.32 -39.43
N ARG A 83 22.20 4.62 -39.53
CA ARG A 83 21.29 5.32 -38.65
C ARG A 83 20.10 5.88 -39.44
N MET A 84 18.89 5.53 -39.04
CA MET A 84 17.69 5.99 -39.72
C MET A 84 16.55 6.16 -38.71
N GLY A 85 16.08 7.40 -38.55
CA GLY A 85 15.08 7.72 -37.51
C GLY A 85 15.65 7.42 -36.12
N GLN A 86 14.97 6.60 -35.34
CA GLN A 86 15.37 6.17 -33.99
C GLN A 86 15.92 4.74 -33.97
N PHE A 87 16.63 4.36 -35.03
CA PHE A 87 17.20 3.06 -35.24
C PHE A 87 18.68 3.17 -35.64
N MET A 88 19.52 2.36 -34.99
CA MET A 88 20.95 2.23 -35.27
C MET A 88 21.27 0.75 -35.51
N LYS A 89 21.94 0.44 -36.65
CA LYS A 89 22.39 -0.90 -36.97
C LYS A 89 23.90 -0.89 -37.23
N PHE A 90 24.63 -1.69 -36.50
CA PHE A 90 26.07 -1.86 -36.68
C PHE A 90 26.39 -2.80 -37.84
N ALA A 91 27.46 -2.50 -38.59
CA ALA A 91 27.91 -3.30 -39.69
C ALA A 91 28.45 -4.67 -39.22
N SER A 92 28.55 -5.61 -40.17
CA SER A 92 29.20 -6.91 -39.94
C SER A 92 30.69 -6.71 -39.54
N PRO A 93 31.26 -7.51 -38.59
CA PRO A 93 30.69 -8.76 -38.07
C PRO A 93 29.75 -8.57 -36.85
N VAL A 94 29.62 -7.36 -36.29
CA VAL A 94 28.79 -7.11 -35.10
C VAL A 94 27.31 -7.37 -35.40
N GLY A 95 26.74 -6.70 -36.41
CA GLY A 95 25.38 -6.92 -36.88
C GLY A 95 24.27 -6.60 -35.88
N SER A 96 24.61 -6.04 -34.71
CA SER A 96 23.68 -5.69 -33.63
C SER A 96 22.84 -4.47 -33.99
N THR A 97 21.71 -4.32 -33.28
CA THR A 97 20.79 -3.19 -33.48
C THR A 97 20.43 -2.53 -32.19
N ILE A 98 20.20 -1.21 -32.25
CA ILE A 98 19.60 -0.44 -31.17
C ILE A 98 18.39 0.27 -31.74
N LYS A 99 17.22 0.08 -31.10
CA LYS A 99 15.96 0.69 -31.49
C LYS A 99 15.37 1.44 -30.29
N VAL A 100 14.97 2.69 -30.50
CA VAL A 100 14.28 3.49 -29.47
C VAL A 100 12.86 3.75 -29.94
N GLU A 101 11.87 3.40 -29.13
CA GLU A 101 10.45 3.52 -29.49
C GLU A 101 9.63 4.07 -28.31
N GLY A 102 8.45 4.60 -28.63
CA GLY A 102 7.41 4.88 -27.63
C GLY A 102 6.64 3.60 -27.28
N GLU A 103 5.99 3.61 -26.12
CA GLU A 103 5.24 2.47 -25.56
C GLU A 103 4.30 1.76 -26.55
N LYS A 104 3.65 2.50 -27.46
CA LYS A 104 2.63 1.94 -28.39
C LYS A 104 3.19 1.16 -29.58
N ASN A 105 4.47 1.31 -29.85
CA ASN A 105 5.07 0.81 -31.10
C ASN A 105 5.93 -0.45 -30.92
N VAL A 106 5.81 -1.13 -29.79
CA VAL A 106 6.57 -2.34 -29.52
C VAL A 106 6.16 -3.45 -30.49
N THR A 107 7.09 -3.84 -31.37
CA THR A 107 6.87 -4.80 -32.47
C THR A 107 7.50 -6.16 -32.20
N SER A 108 7.07 -7.17 -32.95
CA SER A 108 7.36 -8.59 -32.82
C SER A 108 8.81 -8.98 -33.25
N PHE A 109 9.81 -8.57 -32.47
CA PHE A 109 11.19 -9.04 -32.62
C PHE A 109 11.67 -9.71 -31.35
N THR A 110 12.69 -10.56 -31.45
CA THR A 110 13.38 -11.09 -30.27
C THR A 110 14.47 -10.12 -29.85
N PHE A 111 14.46 -9.71 -28.59
CA PHE A 111 15.43 -8.80 -28.01
C PHE A 111 16.24 -9.48 -26.92
N GLN A 112 17.55 -9.24 -26.89
CA GLN A 112 18.43 -9.62 -25.78
C GLN A 112 18.50 -8.54 -24.71
N ILE A 113 18.31 -7.28 -25.10
CA ILE A 113 18.40 -6.12 -24.22
C ILE A 113 17.12 -5.31 -24.33
N VAL A 114 16.46 -5.06 -23.20
CA VAL A 114 15.31 -4.17 -23.13
C VAL A 114 15.49 -3.19 -21.96
N HIS A 115 15.33 -1.91 -22.25
CA HIS A 115 15.36 -0.84 -21.26
C HIS A 115 14.09 -0.01 -21.36
N LEU A 116 13.29 0.01 -20.29
CA LEU A 116 12.11 0.86 -20.17
C LEU A 116 12.49 2.09 -19.33
N SER A 117 12.52 3.25 -19.97
CA SER A 117 12.87 4.51 -19.32
C SER A 117 11.61 5.25 -18.89
N GLU A 118 11.56 5.70 -17.63
CA GLU A 118 10.41 6.33 -16.97
C GLU A 118 9.17 5.43 -16.97
N ALA A 119 9.35 4.15 -16.63
CA ALA A 119 8.35 3.09 -16.74
C ALA A 119 7.05 3.35 -15.96
N ALA A 120 7.09 4.06 -14.81
CA ALA A 120 5.89 4.39 -14.03
C ALA A 120 4.92 5.35 -14.78
N PHE A 121 5.40 6.03 -15.83
CA PHE A 121 4.58 6.96 -16.62
C PHE A 121 3.94 6.31 -17.85
N PHE A 122 4.18 5.02 -18.08
CA PHE A 122 3.55 4.27 -19.17
C PHE A 122 2.03 4.18 -18.96
N GLN A 123 1.28 4.22 -20.06
CA GLN A 123 -0.18 4.15 -20.02
C GLN A 123 -0.68 2.74 -19.68
N ASN A 124 0.06 1.70 -20.10
CA ASN A 124 -0.27 0.30 -19.91
C ASN A 124 0.99 -0.54 -19.66
N LEU A 125 1.72 -0.27 -18.59
CA LEU A 125 2.95 -0.99 -18.26
C LEU A 125 2.71 -2.50 -18.16
N GLY A 126 1.61 -2.93 -17.54
CA GLY A 126 1.27 -4.36 -17.43
C GLY A 126 1.14 -5.06 -18.78
N LYS A 127 0.57 -4.39 -19.79
CA LYS A 127 0.51 -4.92 -21.16
C LYS A 127 1.91 -4.99 -21.80
N THR A 128 2.71 -3.95 -21.59
CA THR A 128 4.08 -3.88 -22.10
C THR A 128 4.92 -5.01 -21.51
N LEU A 129 4.84 -5.26 -20.21
CA LEU A 129 5.51 -6.36 -19.53
C LEU A 129 5.06 -7.72 -20.08
N SER A 130 3.76 -7.95 -20.26
CA SER A 130 3.23 -9.18 -20.83
C SER A 130 3.76 -9.45 -22.25
N MET A 131 3.98 -8.41 -23.04
CA MET A 131 4.59 -8.54 -24.37
C MET A 131 6.09 -8.83 -24.28
N LEU A 132 6.81 -8.19 -23.35
CA LEU A 132 8.23 -8.40 -23.13
C LEU A 132 8.54 -9.85 -22.72
N TYR A 133 7.76 -10.44 -21.82
CA TYR A 133 7.91 -11.85 -21.43
C TYR A 133 7.76 -12.84 -22.60
N GLN A 134 7.08 -12.43 -23.70
CA GLN A 134 6.93 -13.23 -24.90
C GLN A 134 8.05 -13.00 -25.93
N THR A 135 8.76 -11.88 -25.85
CA THR A 135 9.75 -11.45 -26.86
C THR A 135 11.20 -11.51 -26.37
N VAL A 136 11.41 -11.57 -25.05
CA VAL A 136 12.73 -11.69 -24.45
C VAL A 136 12.90 -13.12 -23.93
N PRO A 137 13.86 -13.89 -24.45
CA PRO A 137 14.16 -15.23 -23.94
C PRO A 137 14.61 -15.20 -22.49
N ASP A 138 14.34 -16.28 -21.75
CA ASP A 138 14.80 -16.43 -20.37
C ASP A 138 16.21 -17.06 -20.32
N ASN A 139 17.17 -16.39 -20.96
CA ASN A 139 18.58 -16.81 -21.04
C ASN A 139 19.45 -15.89 -20.18
N PRO A 140 20.55 -16.41 -19.60
CA PRO A 140 21.46 -15.62 -18.76
C PRO A 140 22.07 -14.38 -19.41
N ASP A 141 22.13 -14.34 -20.75
CA ASP A 141 22.64 -13.22 -21.53
C ASP A 141 21.61 -12.12 -21.80
N THR A 142 20.38 -12.31 -21.34
CA THR A 142 19.32 -11.31 -21.52
C THR A 142 19.28 -10.28 -20.38
N PHE A 143 18.86 -9.07 -20.75
CA PHE A 143 18.80 -7.93 -19.86
C PHE A 143 17.46 -7.21 -20.02
N VAL A 144 16.70 -7.09 -18.96
CA VAL A 144 15.49 -6.24 -18.88
C VAL A 144 15.63 -5.31 -17.68
N CYS A 145 15.58 -4.01 -17.93
CA CYS A 145 15.63 -3.00 -16.89
C CYS A 145 14.47 -2.02 -17.03
N LEU A 146 13.71 -1.86 -15.97
CA LEU A 146 12.73 -0.78 -15.80
C LEU A 146 13.33 0.25 -14.85
N GLU A 147 13.44 1.50 -15.28
CA GLU A 147 13.88 2.58 -14.41
C GLU A 147 12.90 3.73 -14.42
N THR A 148 12.66 4.32 -13.25
CA THR A 148 11.72 5.42 -13.13
C THR A 148 11.87 6.20 -11.82
N THR A 149 11.36 7.43 -11.81
CA THR A 149 10.87 8.07 -10.58
C THR A 149 9.44 7.59 -10.31
N ALA A 150 9.00 7.61 -9.05
CA ALA A 150 7.63 7.23 -8.73
C ALA A 150 6.61 8.18 -9.38
N ASN A 151 5.49 7.63 -9.84
CA ASN A 151 4.39 8.40 -10.39
C ASN A 151 3.18 8.37 -9.45
N ARG A 152 2.57 7.20 -9.25
CA ARG A 152 1.37 7.05 -8.41
C ARG A 152 1.47 5.80 -7.54
N TYR A 153 0.98 5.90 -6.33
CA TYR A 153 0.72 4.73 -5.51
C TYR A 153 -0.33 3.84 -6.17
N GLY A 154 -0.07 2.52 -6.21
CA GLY A 154 -0.99 1.54 -6.80
C GLY A 154 -1.08 1.58 -8.33
N ASP A 155 -0.16 2.23 -9.05
CA ASP A 155 -0.03 2.05 -10.49
C ASP A 155 0.68 0.72 -10.81
N ASP A 156 0.78 0.39 -12.11
CA ASP A 156 1.38 -0.89 -12.54
C ASP A 156 2.83 -1.03 -12.08
N PHE A 157 3.60 0.08 -12.05
CA PHE A 157 4.99 0.06 -11.59
C PHE A 157 5.07 -0.18 -10.08
N HIS A 158 4.25 0.51 -9.29
CA HIS A 158 4.19 0.30 -7.84
C HIS A 158 3.80 -1.14 -7.51
N THR A 159 2.81 -1.68 -8.21
CA THR A 159 2.37 -3.07 -8.03
C THR A 159 3.51 -4.06 -8.32
N GLU A 160 4.26 -3.85 -9.40
CA GLU A 160 5.40 -4.72 -9.73
C GLU A 160 6.57 -4.50 -8.75
N TRP A 161 6.75 -3.26 -8.26
CA TRP A 161 7.72 -2.94 -7.21
C TRP A 161 7.46 -3.72 -5.93
N GLU A 162 6.22 -3.76 -5.46
CA GLU A 162 5.83 -4.52 -4.26
C GLU A 162 6.08 -6.01 -4.46
N ARG A 163 5.64 -6.58 -5.59
CA ARG A 163 5.89 -7.99 -5.92
C ARG A 163 7.38 -8.33 -5.95
N ALA A 164 8.20 -7.47 -6.56
CA ALA A 164 9.65 -7.66 -6.61
C ALA A 164 10.30 -7.55 -5.23
N SER A 165 9.86 -6.61 -4.40
CA SER A 165 10.35 -6.42 -3.02
C SER A 165 10.00 -7.59 -2.11
N GLU A 166 8.87 -8.25 -2.35
CA GLU A 166 8.40 -9.45 -1.63
C GLU A 166 8.99 -10.77 -2.21
N GLY A 167 9.82 -10.70 -3.26
CA GLY A 167 10.37 -11.88 -3.92
C GLY A 167 9.34 -12.69 -4.73
N LYS A 168 8.21 -12.09 -5.08
CA LYS A 168 7.12 -12.68 -5.89
C LYS A 168 7.21 -12.34 -7.38
N SER A 169 8.34 -11.78 -7.82
CA SER A 169 8.62 -11.40 -9.19
C SER A 169 10.04 -11.80 -9.56
N ASP A 170 10.32 -11.98 -10.86
CA ASP A 170 11.66 -12.23 -11.36
C ASP A 170 12.56 -11.00 -11.30
N PHE A 171 11.98 -9.81 -11.09
CA PHE A 171 12.73 -8.58 -10.98
C PHE A 171 13.42 -8.44 -9.63
N TYR A 172 14.66 -7.94 -9.69
CA TYR A 172 15.39 -7.45 -8.52
C TYR A 172 15.02 -5.99 -8.28
N ALA A 173 14.34 -5.69 -7.17
CA ALA A 173 13.99 -4.33 -6.77
C ALA A 173 15.23 -3.59 -6.27
N LEU A 174 15.58 -2.47 -6.91
CA LEU A 174 16.69 -1.60 -6.55
C LEU A 174 16.18 -0.19 -6.28
N PHE A 175 16.26 0.25 -5.04
CA PHE A 175 16.00 1.64 -4.68
C PHE A 175 17.30 2.45 -4.63
N VAL A 176 17.30 3.64 -5.27
CA VAL A 176 18.43 4.57 -5.24
C VAL A 176 17.99 5.88 -4.59
N PRO A 177 18.33 6.09 -3.29
CA PRO A 177 17.95 7.29 -2.56
C PRO A 177 18.67 8.52 -3.11
N TRP A 178 18.02 9.69 -3.01
CA TRP A 178 18.52 10.93 -3.59
C TRP A 178 19.91 11.36 -3.05
N TYR A 179 20.17 11.10 -1.78
CA TYR A 179 21.38 11.55 -1.10
C TYR A 179 22.66 10.78 -1.50
N TYR A 180 22.53 9.73 -2.31
CA TYR A 180 23.69 9.08 -2.92
C TYR A 180 24.24 9.83 -4.14
N HIS A 181 23.53 10.87 -4.62
CA HIS A 181 24.03 11.70 -5.70
C HIS A 181 24.96 12.79 -5.13
N GLU A 182 26.22 12.79 -5.58
CA GLU A 182 27.26 13.71 -5.05
C GLU A 182 26.92 15.19 -5.22
N GLU A 183 26.20 15.56 -6.29
CA GLU A 183 25.76 16.93 -6.53
C GLU A 183 24.63 17.40 -5.60
N TYR A 184 23.97 16.49 -4.87
CA TYR A 184 22.89 16.85 -3.95
C TYR A 184 23.41 17.22 -2.56
N THR A 185 24.47 18.02 -2.55
CA THR A 185 25.09 18.59 -1.38
C THR A 185 25.27 20.10 -1.53
N THR A 186 25.31 20.83 -0.42
CA THR A 186 25.66 22.25 -0.39
C THR A 186 26.71 22.47 0.69
N PRO A 187 27.96 22.86 0.34
CA PRO A 187 29.01 23.03 1.32
C PRO A 187 28.72 24.24 2.26
N PHE A 188 29.29 24.18 3.45
CA PHE A 188 29.27 25.29 4.42
C PHE A 188 30.48 26.18 4.25
N ILE A 189 30.32 27.52 4.41
CA ILE A 189 31.38 28.53 4.33
C ILE A 189 32.21 28.58 5.64
N GLY A 190 32.13 27.58 6.48
CA GLY A 190 32.90 27.52 7.70
C GLY A 190 32.15 26.86 8.86
N ARG A 191 32.90 26.62 9.95
CA ARG A 191 32.39 25.90 11.12
C ARG A 191 31.21 26.61 11.81
N GLU A 192 31.20 27.93 11.83
CA GLU A 192 30.12 28.68 12.51
C GLU A 192 28.81 28.67 11.74
N GLU A 193 28.84 28.62 10.41
CA GLU A 193 27.63 28.40 9.60
C GLU A 193 27.07 27.01 9.83
N LYS A 194 27.94 25.99 9.81
CA LYS A 194 27.53 24.60 10.06
C LYS A 194 26.88 24.44 11.44
N LYS A 195 27.49 24.99 12.49
CA LYS A 195 26.93 24.93 13.85
C LYS A 195 25.57 25.65 13.97
N ARG A 196 25.40 26.80 13.30
CA ARG A 196 24.11 27.51 13.28
C ARG A 196 23.04 26.71 12.55
N PHE A 197 23.42 26.12 11.44
CA PHE A 197 22.52 25.27 10.67
C PHE A 197 22.07 24.04 11.48
N GLU A 198 23.00 23.33 12.12
CA GLU A 198 22.75 22.18 12.99
C GLU A 198 21.78 22.52 14.14
N LYS A 199 22.02 23.64 14.84
CA LYS A 199 21.11 24.15 15.90
C LYS A 199 19.71 24.53 15.39
N GLY A 200 19.58 24.81 14.11
CA GLY A 200 18.32 25.18 13.47
C GLY A 200 17.63 24.02 12.75
N LEU A 201 18.08 22.76 12.93
CA LEU A 201 17.36 21.59 12.42
C LEU A 201 16.02 21.45 13.16
N SER A 202 15.00 21.08 12.41
CA SER A 202 13.66 20.89 12.94
C SER A 202 13.48 19.51 13.53
N ASP A 203 12.78 19.44 14.67
CA ASP A 203 12.32 18.22 15.34
C ASP A 203 10.80 17.98 15.20
N SER A 204 10.12 18.79 14.39
CA SER A 204 8.66 18.73 14.20
C SER A 204 8.27 18.43 12.76
N ASN A 205 7.30 17.56 12.59
CA ASN A 205 6.68 17.26 11.29
C ASN A 205 5.92 18.47 10.72
N GLU A 206 5.43 19.37 11.56
CA GLU A 206 4.72 20.59 11.16
C GLU A 206 5.67 21.69 10.64
N SER A 207 6.98 21.50 10.78
CA SER A 207 7.96 22.42 10.23
C SER A 207 7.87 22.50 8.71
N VAL A 208 8.18 23.69 8.16
CA VAL A 208 8.32 23.92 6.71
C VAL A 208 9.29 22.93 6.04
N TYR A 209 10.17 22.31 6.81
CA TYR A 209 11.14 21.31 6.33
C TYR A 209 10.86 19.89 6.85
N GLY A 210 9.76 19.68 7.58
CA GLY A 210 9.47 18.44 8.27
C GLY A 210 10.43 18.15 9.43
N ASN A 211 10.38 16.94 9.98
CA ASN A 211 11.28 16.54 11.07
C ASN A 211 12.65 16.11 10.51
N GLU A 212 13.62 17.03 10.54
CA GLU A 212 14.96 16.84 9.99
C GLU A 212 15.84 15.96 10.89
N TRP A 213 15.65 16.04 12.22
CA TRP A 213 16.34 15.17 13.17
C TRP A 213 15.95 13.71 12.97
N TYR A 214 14.66 13.44 12.82
CA TYR A 214 14.16 12.11 12.56
C TYR A 214 14.72 11.51 11.26
N LEU A 215 14.82 12.32 10.19
CA LEU A 215 15.41 11.85 8.93
C LEU A 215 16.89 11.47 9.11
N MET A 216 17.67 12.25 9.85
CA MET A 216 19.08 11.96 10.08
C MET A 216 19.29 10.77 11.04
N GLU A 217 18.35 10.50 11.92
CA GLU A 217 18.35 9.32 12.78
C GLU A 217 18.10 8.03 11.99
N ILE A 218 17.11 8.06 11.08
CA ILE A 218 16.74 6.88 10.27
C ILE A 218 17.74 6.65 9.13
N TYR A 219 18.28 7.72 8.53
CA TYR A 219 19.22 7.63 7.41
C TYR A 219 20.57 8.22 7.81
N PRO A 220 21.42 7.43 8.51
CA PRO A 220 22.72 7.91 9.03
C PRO A 220 23.72 8.32 7.94
N GLU A 221 23.47 7.96 6.68
CA GLU A 221 24.26 8.40 5.53
C GLU A 221 23.97 9.85 5.11
N LEU A 222 22.86 10.45 5.57
CA LEU A 222 22.55 11.84 5.32
C LEU A 222 23.56 12.75 6.04
N THR A 223 24.18 13.62 5.28
CA THR A 223 25.11 14.64 5.80
C THR A 223 24.41 15.97 6.06
N MET A 224 25.03 16.85 6.84
CA MET A 224 24.55 18.23 7.02
C MET A 224 24.54 19.01 5.69
N GLU A 225 25.46 18.69 4.80
CA GLU A 225 25.55 19.24 3.44
C GLU A 225 24.38 18.80 2.57
N ASN A 226 23.93 17.54 2.70
CA ASN A 226 22.69 17.05 2.09
C ASN A 226 21.47 17.78 2.66
N MET A 227 21.37 17.95 3.97
CA MET A 227 20.25 18.66 4.61
C MET A 227 20.18 20.12 4.20
N LYS A 228 21.33 20.78 4.03
CA LYS A 228 21.39 22.16 3.51
C LYS A 228 20.89 22.24 2.06
N TRP A 229 21.30 21.29 1.22
CA TRP A 229 20.80 21.17 -0.15
C TRP A 229 19.30 20.87 -0.16
N ARG A 230 18.83 19.96 0.69
CA ARG A 230 17.41 19.61 0.84
C ARG A 230 16.55 20.83 1.12
N ARG A 231 16.90 21.67 2.08
CA ARG A 231 16.20 22.93 2.36
C ARG A 231 16.16 23.87 1.16
N HIS A 232 17.26 23.94 0.41
CA HIS A 232 17.31 24.71 -0.84
C HIS A 232 16.35 24.13 -1.89
N ALA A 233 16.38 22.82 -2.08
CA ALA A 233 15.52 22.14 -3.06
C ALA A 233 14.03 22.24 -2.70
N ILE A 234 13.66 22.08 -1.44
CA ILE A 234 12.27 22.28 -0.98
C ILE A 234 11.78 23.67 -1.37
N ARG A 235 12.56 24.73 -1.04
CA ARG A 235 12.15 26.11 -1.30
C ARG A 235 12.07 26.44 -2.79
N ASN A 236 13.07 26.04 -3.56
CA ASN A 236 13.29 26.56 -4.91
C ASN A 236 12.87 25.60 -6.03
N ARG A 237 12.84 24.29 -5.77
CA ARG A 237 12.48 23.27 -6.77
C ARG A 237 11.13 22.62 -6.50
N CYS A 238 10.69 22.58 -5.24
CA CYS A 238 9.47 21.92 -4.81
C CYS A 238 8.42 22.91 -4.25
N GLN A 239 8.53 24.20 -4.56
CA GLN A 239 7.56 25.26 -4.19
C GLN A 239 7.27 25.33 -2.67
N GLY A 240 8.24 25.01 -1.83
CA GLY A 240 8.08 24.96 -0.38
C GLY A 240 7.43 23.68 0.16
N SER A 241 7.10 22.71 -0.68
CA SER A 241 6.43 21.48 -0.29
C SER A 241 7.43 20.35 0.02
N VAL A 242 7.44 19.87 1.26
CA VAL A 242 8.19 18.67 1.68
C VAL A 242 7.66 17.43 0.99
N VAL A 243 6.35 17.33 0.81
CA VAL A 243 5.70 16.20 0.13
C VAL A 243 6.18 16.11 -1.33
N GLU A 244 6.22 17.25 -2.04
CA GLU A 244 6.73 17.29 -3.41
C GLU A 244 8.23 16.98 -3.46
N PHE A 245 9.00 17.40 -2.44
CA PHE A 245 10.41 17.04 -2.33
C PHE A 245 10.57 15.52 -2.18
N ASN A 246 9.86 14.90 -1.25
CA ASN A 246 9.94 13.46 -1.00
C ASN A 246 9.56 12.64 -2.25
N ARG A 247 8.57 13.09 -3.01
CA ARG A 247 8.19 12.46 -4.28
C ARG A 247 9.29 12.55 -5.35
N GLN A 248 9.99 13.68 -5.44
CA GLN A 248 11.03 13.92 -6.45
C GLN A 248 12.41 13.39 -6.00
N TYR A 249 12.67 13.44 -4.71
CA TYR A 249 13.93 13.12 -4.06
C TYR A 249 13.67 12.25 -2.83
N PRO A 250 13.24 11.00 -3.01
CA PRO A 250 12.84 10.13 -1.89
C PRO A 250 14.04 9.62 -1.11
N CYS A 251 13.86 9.47 0.21
CA CYS A 251 14.80 8.76 1.07
C CYS A 251 14.53 7.25 1.13
N SER A 252 13.27 6.85 0.89
CA SER A 252 12.83 5.46 0.86
C SER A 252 11.83 5.22 -0.29
N PRO A 253 11.53 3.96 -0.65
CA PRO A 253 10.48 3.64 -1.61
C PRO A 253 9.11 4.19 -1.19
N GLU A 254 8.81 4.13 0.10
CA GLU A 254 7.55 4.64 0.67
C GLU A 254 7.42 6.14 0.44
N ASP A 255 8.49 6.91 0.66
CA ASP A 255 8.54 8.34 0.37
C ASP A 255 8.28 8.64 -1.11
N ALA A 256 8.84 7.80 -2.01
CA ALA A 256 8.72 7.98 -3.45
C ALA A 256 7.27 7.87 -3.93
N PHE A 257 6.54 6.91 -3.40
CA PHE A 257 5.14 6.67 -3.75
C PHE A 257 4.16 7.54 -2.96
N HIS A 258 4.66 8.52 -2.20
CA HIS A 258 3.80 9.47 -1.49
C HIS A 258 2.80 10.15 -2.44
N LYS A 259 1.55 10.09 -2.07
CA LYS A 259 0.46 10.75 -2.78
C LYS A 259 0.53 12.27 -2.61
N SER A 260 0.05 12.93 -3.65
CA SER A 260 -0.28 14.36 -3.64
C SER A 260 -1.14 14.72 -2.41
N THR A 261 -1.05 15.95 -1.97
CA THR A 261 -1.68 16.64 -0.83
C THR A 261 -3.20 16.45 -0.61
N ASN A 262 -3.83 15.48 -1.26
CA ASN A 262 -5.27 15.22 -1.20
C ASN A 262 -5.65 13.92 -0.46
N THR A 263 -4.71 13.24 0.21
CA THR A 263 -5.05 12.12 1.08
C THR A 263 -5.84 12.62 2.27
N ILE A 264 -6.91 11.91 2.61
CA ILE A 264 -7.76 12.27 3.74
C ILE A 264 -7.08 11.93 5.05
N PHE A 265 -6.32 10.83 5.11
CA PHE A 265 -5.67 10.35 6.32
C PHE A 265 -4.20 10.79 6.41
N ASP A 266 -3.71 10.91 7.64
CA ASP A 266 -2.32 11.26 7.92
C ASP A 266 -1.37 10.14 7.44
N MET A 267 -0.54 10.47 6.45
CA MET A 267 0.40 9.54 5.85
C MET A 267 1.53 9.15 6.81
N SER A 268 1.89 10.00 7.76
CA SER A 268 2.92 9.68 8.74
C SER A 268 2.46 8.57 9.69
N TYR A 269 1.19 8.62 10.13
CA TYR A 269 0.57 7.52 10.86
C TYR A 269 0.51 6.25 10.01
N LEU A 270 0.00 6.35 8.77
CA LEU A 270 -0.18 5.15 7.92
C LEU A 270 1.14 4.44 7.65
N GLN A 271 2.24 5.19 7.47
CA GLN A 271 3.58 4.62 7.32
C GLN A 271 4.11 4.01 8.61
N LYS A 272 3.90 4.69 9.74
CA LYS A 272 4.22 4.12 11.06
C LYS A 272 3.45 2.82 11.26
N ALA A 273 2.16 2.80 10.98
CA ALA A 273 1.31 1.63 11.14
C ALA A 273 1.74 0.47 10.23
N LEU A 274 2.12 0.74 8.96
CA LEU A 274 2.68 -0.28 8.06
C LEU A 274 3.96 -0.92 8.58
N ARG A 275 4.80 -0.16 9.26
CA ARG A 275 6.06 -0.66 9.80
C ARG A 275 5.90 -1.35 11.16
N ASP A 276 5.08 -0.75 12.04
CA ASP A 276 5.07 -1.09 13.46
C ASP A 276 3.90 -2.01 13.85
N TYR A 277 2.76 -1.96 13.11
CA TYR A 277 1.53 -2.67 13.50
C TYR A 277 1.17 -3.83 12.56
N VAL A 278 1.64 -3.83 11.31
CA VAL A 278 1.27 -4.86 10.32
C VAL A 278 1.92 -6.20 10.62
N PHE A 279 1.09 -7.24 10.65
CA PHE A 279 1.52 -8.63 10.69
C PHE A 279 0.49 -9.52 9.97
N GLU A 280 0.89 -10.72 9.61
CA GLU A 280 -0.01 -11.69 8.99
C GLU A 280 -1.09 -12.13 9.99
N PRO A 281 -2.33 -12.39 9.53
CA PRO A 281 -3.38 -12.87 10.42
C PRO A 281 -2.94 -14.16 11.13
N THR A 282 -3.26 -14.28 12.42
CA THR A 282 -2.98 -15.50 13.20
C THR A 282 -3.75 -16.69 12.67
N ASP A 283 -4.99 -16.44 12.18
CA ASP A 283 -5.87 -17.46 11.66
C ASP A 283 -6.57 -16.93 10.39
N ARG A 284 -6.68 -17.78 9.39
CA ARG A 284 -7.43 -17.53 8.16
C ARG A 284 -8.31 -18.71 7.82
N GLY A 285 -9.61 -18.47 7.58
CA GLY A 285 -10.54 -19.56 7.35
C GLY A 285 -11.99 -19.12 7.29
N THR A 286 -12.85 -19.97 7.83
CA THR A 286 -14.30 -19.75 7.99
C THR A 286 -14.75 -20.20 9.38
N LEU A 287 -15.81 -19.58 9.89
CA LEU A 287 -16.45 -19.99 11.14
C LEU A 287 -17.63 -20.91 10.83
N MET A 288 -17.78 -21.97 11.59
CA MET A 288 -18.85 -22.96 11.45
C MET A 288 -19.45 -23.28 12.81
N GLU A 289 -20.76 -23.54 12.83
CA GLU A 289 -21.45 -24.03 14.02
C GLU A 289 -21.42 -25.56 14.03
N GLU A 290 -20.86 -26.15 15.08
CA GLU A 290 -20.81 -27.58 15.32
C GLU A 290 -21.58 -27.91 16.61
N PRO A 291 -21.93 -29.19 16.84
CA PRO A 291 -22.63 -29.62 18.08
C PRO A 291 -21.89 -29.22 19.37
N ALA A 292 -20.58 -29.00 19.30
CA ALA A 292 -19.75 -28.58 20.42
C ALA A 292 -19.65 -27.05 20.58
N GLY A 293 -20.30 -26.28 19.70
CA GLY A 293 -20.26 -24.83 19.64
C GLY A 293 -19.55 -24.31 18.39
N LEU A 294 -19.33 -22.99 18.35
CA LEU A 294 -18.71 -22.32 17.22
C LEU A 294 -17.24 -22.70 17.08
N GLN A 295 -16.81 -23.15 15.90
CA GLN A 295 -15.45 -23.55 15.60
C GLN A 295 -14.88 -22.79 14.40
N PHE A 296 -13.58 -22.53 14.42
CA PHE A 296 -12.85 -21.95 13.30
C PHE A 296 -12.22 -23.07 12.47
N ALA A 297 -12.53 -23.09 11.16
CA ALA A 297 -11.94 -24.01 10.21
C ALA A 297 -10.87 -23.30 9.39
N ASP A 298 -9.64 -23.75 9.49
CA ASP A 298 -8.52 -23.20 8.72
C ASP A 298 -8.72 -23.45 7.23
N ASP A 299 -8.66 -22.37 6.45
CA ASP A 299 -8.73 -22.38 4.99
C ASP A 299 -7.87 -21.24 4.44
N PRO A 300 -6.77 -21.53 3.71
CA PRO A 300 -5.95 -20.51 3.09
C PRO A 300 -6.71 -19.56 2.15
N GLU A 301 -7.84 -20.02 1.60
CA GLU A 301 -8.76 -19.24 0.78
C GLU A 301 -10.01 -18.75 1.54
N GLY A 302 -9.99 -18.86 2.86
CA GLY A 302 -11.08 -18.40 3.73
C GLY A 302 -11.20 -16.87 3.75
N ILE A 303 -12.44 -16.40 3.90
CA ILE A 303 -12.78 -14.97 3.87
C ILE A 303 -12.62 -14.29 5.23
N VAL A 304 -12.52 -15.06 6.32
CA VAL A 304 -12.33 -14.56 7.69
C VAL A 304 -10.85 -14.55 8.01
N GLN A 305 -10.35 -13.42 8.49
CA GLN A 305 -8.97 -13.25 8.95
C GLN A 305 -8.98 -12.69 10.37
N ILE A 306 -8.31 -13.38 11.30
CA ILE A 306 -8.17 -12.99 12.70
C ILE A 306 -6.73 -12.51 12.91
N PHE A 307 -6.59 -11.30 13.45
CA PHE A 307 -5.30 -10.70 13.86
C PHE A 307 -5.10 -10.81 15.36
N TYR A 308 -6.15 -10.54 16.13
CA TYR A 308 -6.17 -10.66 17.58
C TYR A 308 -7.38 -11.50 17.99
N PRO A 309 -7.18 -12.69 18.57
CA PRO A 309 -8.29 -13.52 19.05
C PRO A 309 -9.05 -12.82 20.19
N PRO A 310 -10.31 -13.22 20.46
CA PRO A 310 -11.10 -12.61 21.51
C PRO A 310 -10.47 -12.82 22.89
N GLU A 311 -10.42 -11.75 23.67
CA GLU A 311 -9.92 -11.75 25.04
C GLU A 311 -11.09 -11.78 26.03
N PRO A 312 -11.00 -12.53 27.17
CA PRO A 312 -12.02 -12.51 28.21
C PRO A 312 -12.27 -11.10 28.74
N HIS A 313 -13.52 -10.79 29.03
CA HIS A 313 -13.92 -9.50 29.62
C HIS A 313 -13.58 -8.29 28.76
N THR A 314 -13.57 -8.46 27.46
CA THR A 314 -13.28 -7.41 26.48
C THR A 314 -14.53 -7.14 25.64
N GLU A 315 -14.82 -5.87 25.39
CA GLU A 315 -15.95 -5.46 24.57
C GLU A 315 -15.51 -5.23 23.13
N TYR A 316 -16.30 -5.77 22.19
CA TYR A 316 -16.05 -5.66 20.76
C TYR A 316 -17.27 -5.05 20.05
N VAL A 317 -16.97 -4.42 18.90
CA VAL A 317 -17.97 -3.91 17.97
C VAL A 317 -17.61 -4.33 16.55
N MET A 318 -18.60 -4.41 15.67
CA MET A 318 -18.43 -4.73 14.26
C MET A 318 -19.02 -3.64 13.40
N GLY A 319 -18.32 -3.22 12.36
CA GLY A 319 -18.89 -2.46 11.26
C GLY A 319 -18.81 -3.26 9.97
N SER A 320 -19.71 -2.97 9.04
CA SER A 320 -19.70 -3.63 7.73
C SER A 320 -20.16 -2.71 6.61
N ASP A 321 -19.66 -2.99 5.42
CA ASP A 321 -20.02 -2.39 4.15
C ASP A 321 -20.45 -3.51 3.18
N HIS A 322 -21.47 -3.26 2.38
CA HIS A 322 -22.13 -4.30 1.59
C HIS A 322 -22.16 -3.92 0.11
N ALA A 323 -21.73 -4.86 -0.72
CA ALA A 323 -21.76 -4.75 -2.18
C ALA A 323 -22.74 -5.76 -2.79
N GLU A 324 -23.27 -5.44 -3.97
CA GLU A 324 -24.21 -6.30 -4.71
C GLU A 324 -23.63 -7.66 -5.19
N GLY A 325 -22.35 -7.96 -4.89
CA GLY A 325 -21.70 -9.23 -5.23
C GLY A 325 -21.55 -9.50 -6.75
N LEU A 326 -21.59 -8.45 -7.59
CA LEU A 326 -21.44 -8.55 -9.04
C LEU A 326 -19.96 -8.48 -9.46
N ASP A 327 -19.57 -9.29 -10.46
CA ASP A 327 -18.22 -9.34 -11.00
C ASP A 327 -17.64 -7.96 -11.32
N GLY A 328 -16.46 -7.65 -10.77
CA GLY A 328 -15.70 -6.42 -11.04
C GLY A 328 -16.22 -5.18 -10.31
N ARG A 329 -17.06 -5.32 -9.28
CA ARG A 329 -17.56 -4.27 -8.39
C ARG A 329 -16.97 -4.38 -6.98
N ASP A 330 -17.34 -3.44 -6.12
CA ASP A 330 -16.91 -3.34 -4.73
C ASP A 330 -17.22 -4.64 -3.95
N TYR A 331 -16.44 -4.98 -2.94
CA TYR A 331 -16.59 -6.20 -2.12
C TYR A 331 -17.38 -5.91 -0.86
N SER A 332 -18.10 -6.91 -0.36
CA SER A 332 -18.61 -6.84 1.01
C SER A 332 -17.48 -7.01 2.00
N ALA A 333 -17.42 -6.14 3.01
CA ALA A 333 -16.40 -6.15 4.05
C ALA A 333 -17.02 -5.97 5.44
N ALA A 334 -16.46 -6.66 6.45
CA ALA A 334 -16.78 -6.43 7.85
C ALA A 334 -15.50 -6.43 8.69
N ILE A 335 -15.50 -5.62 9.76
CA ILE A 335 -14.34 -5.47 10.66
C ILE A 335 -14.80 -5.54 12.10
N ILE A 336 -14.10 -6.34 12.91
CA ILE A 336 -14.20 -6.33 14.37
C ILE A 336 -13.19 -5.33 14.93
N LEU A 337 -13.69 -4.44 15.80
CA LEU A 337 -12.87 -3.54 16.61
C LEU A 337 -12.99 -3.91 18.10
N GLN A 338 -11.86 -4.07 18.75
CA GLN A 338 -11.77 -4.01 20.20
C GLN A 338 -11.98 -2.56 20.64
N ARG A 339 -12.74 -2.35 21.70
CA ARG A 339 -13.11 -1.00 22.14
C ARG A 339 -12.06 -0.34 23.03
N MET A 340 -11.21 -1.12 23.74
CA MET A 340 -10.17 -0.60 24.61
C MET A 340 -9.02 -1.64 24.78
N PRO A 341 -7.80 -1.40 24.30
CA PRO A 341 -7.46 -0.30 23.38
C PRO A 341 -8.26 -0.39 22.09
N LEU A 342 -8.40 0.72 21.36
CA LEU A 342 -9.11 0.69 20.08
C LEU A 342 -8.21 0.06 19.03
N ARG A 343 -8.56 -1.14 18.56
CA ARG A 343 -7.78 -1.86 17.56
C ARG A 343 -8.64 -2.77 16.68
N MET A 344 -8.22 -2.95 15.45
CA MET A 344 -8.81 -3.91 14.54
C MET A 344 -8.37 -5.33 14.91
N CYS A 345 -9.33 -6.22 15.19
CA CYS A 345 -9.03 -7.59 15.63
C CYS A 345 -9.27 -8.63 14.54
N ALA A 346 -10.27 -8.44 13.69
CA ALA A 346 -10.60 -9.37 12.62
C ALA A 346 -11.27 -8.67 11.46
N LYS A 347 -11.27 -9.32 10.29
CA LYS A 347 -12.05 -8.89 9.12
C LYS A 347 -12.68 -10.06 8.39
N ILE A 348 -13.77 -9.75 7.68
CA ILE A 348 -14.33 -10.57 6.62
C ILE A 348 -14.23 -9.76 5.33
N ARG A 349 -13.75 -10.37 4.26
CA ARG A 349 -13.76 -9.79 2.93
C ARG A 349 -13.60 -10.85 1.84
N GLY A 350 -14.42 -10.77 0.78
CA GLY A 350 -14.18 -11.50 -0.46
C GLY A 350 -12.90 -11.04 -1.18
N PHE A 351 -12.48 -11.77 -2.19
CA PHE A 351 -11.31 -11.46 -3.03
C PHE A 351 -11.54 -11.91 -4.47
N ASP A 352 -10.68 -11.49 -5.40
CA ASP A 352 -10.78 -11.87 -6.81
C ASP A 352 -10.83 -13.42 -6.97
N GLY A 353 -11.85 -13.88 -7.70
CA GLY A 353 -12.08 -15.30 -7.94
C GLY A 353 -12.94 -15.99 -6.89
N ARG A 354 -13.25 -15.34 -5.75
CA ARG A 354 -14.22 -15.83 -4.78
C ARG A 354 -15.25 -14.76 -4.45
N GLN A 355 -16.36 -14.79 -5.18
CA GLN A 355 -17.54 -14.01 -4.82
C GLN A 355 -18.22 -14.64 -3.62
N VAL A 356 -18.60 -13.81 -2.67
CA VAL A 356 -19.30 -14.19 -1.45
C VAL A 356 -20.74 -13.73 -1.58
N SER A 357 -21.71 -14.63 -1.46
CA SER A 357 -23.12 -14.26 -1.45
C SER A 357 -23.47 -13.48 -0.19
N ILE A 358 -24.52 -12.66 -0.24
CA ILE A 358 -25.02 -11.92 0.93
C ILE A 358 -25.34 -12.86 2.09
N ASP A 359 -25.91 -14.02 1.81
CA ASP A 359 -26.22 -15.04 2.83
C ASP A 359 -24.95 -15.57 3.51
N GLU A 360 -23.95 -16.01 2.74
CA GLU A 360 -22.67 -16.49 3.26
C GLU A 360 -21.93 -15.39 4.04
N PHE A 361 -21.92 -14.18 3.51
CA PHE A 361 -21.28 -13.05 4.17
C PHE A 361 -21.97 -12.73 5.51
N THR A 362 -23.31 -12.68 5.54
CA THR A 362 -24.08 -12.41 6.75
C THR A 362 -23.93 -13.54 7.77
N GLU A 363 -23.87 -14.78 7.33
CA GLU A 363 -23.60 -15.94 8.19
C GLU A 363 -22.24 -15.82 8.87
N GLN A 364 -21.19 -15.50 8.11
CA GLN A 364 -19.86 -15.29 8.68
C GLN A 364 -19.80 -14.06 9.59
N MET A 365 -20.55 -13.00 9.30
CA MET A 365 -20.69 -11.85 10.21
C MET A 365 -21.32 -12.26 11.54
N TYR A 366 -22.41 -13.02 11.49
CA TYR A 366 -23.07 -13.53 12.69
C TYR A 366 -22.12 -14.38 13.53
N TYR A 367 -21.47 -15.38 12.91
CA TYR A 367 -20.53 -16.24 13.63
C TYR A 367 -19.33 -15.47 14.19
N LEU A 368 -18.81 -14.53 13.44
CA LEU A 368 -17.69 -13.70 13.91
C LEU A 368 -18.10 -12.79 15.09
N ALA A 369 -19.30 -12.22 15.05
CA ALA A 369 -19.83 -11.43 16.17
C ALA A 369 -20.04 -12.29 17.42
N MET A 370 -20.57 -13.50 17.28
CA MET A 370 -20.71 -14.49 18.36
C MET A 370 -19.34 -14.90 18.92
N PHE A 371 -18.37 -15.18 18.05
CA PHE A 371 -16.99 -15.55 18.43
C PHE A 371 -16.30 -14.46 19.26
N TYR A 372 -16.60 -13.18 18.97
CA TYR A 372 -16.13 -12.04 19.75
C TYR A 372 -17.10 -11.62 20.85
N GLY A 373 -17.82 -12.55 21.45
CA GLY A 373 -18.63 -12.32 22.65
C GLY A 373 -19.84 -11.42 22.43
N HIS A 374 -20.58 -11.68 21.35
CA HIS A 374 -21.77 -10.91 20.94
C HIS A 374 -21.44 -9.44 20.62
N ALA A 375 -20.50 -9.22 19.71
CA ALA A 375 -20.09 -7.89 19.29
C ALA A 375 -21.26 -7.07 18.71
N TRP A 376 -21.44 -5.83 19.13
CA TRP A 376 -22.46 -4.95 18.55
C TRP A 376 -22.18 -4.62 17.11
N ILE A 377 -23.13 -4.91 16.20
CA ILE A 377 -22.99 -4.71 14.77
C ILE A 377 -23.61 -3.39 14.33
N CYS A 378 -22.88 -2.57 13.60
CA CYS A 378 -23.37 -1.37 12.90
C CYS A 378 -23.16 -1.54 11.39
N PRO A 379 -24.10 -2.19 10.69
CA PRO A 379 -24.00 -2.40 9.25
C PRO A 379 -24.28 -1.11 8.48
N GLU A 380 -23.65 -0.93 7.31
CA GLU A 380 -24.14 0.06 6.35
C GLU A 380 -25.51 -0.38 5.83
N ASN A 381 -26.50 0.49 5.89
CA ASN A 381 -27.89 0.20 5.52
C ASN A 381 -28.29 0.99 4.26
N ASN A 382 -27.49 0.92 3.21
CA ASN A 382 -27.83 1.36 1.87
C ASN A 382 -28.06 0.10 1.00
N ALA A 383 -28.84 0.21 -0.05
CA ALA A 383 -29.10 -0.88 -0.99
C ALA A 383 -29.30 -2.26 -0.29
N ASP A 384 -28.33 -3.15 -0.43
CA ASP A 384 -28.39 -4.53 0.11
C ASP A 384 -28.19 -4.64 1.63
N GLY A 385 -27.77 -3.55 2.29
CA GLY A 385 -27.62 -3.53 3.75
C GLY A 385 -28.93 -3.81 4.49
N GLY A 386 -30.07 -3.48 3.91
CA GLY A 386 -31.38 -3.86 4.43
C GLY A 386 -31.58 -5.37 4.48
N THR A 387 -31.10 -6.11 3.48
CA THR A 387 -31.13 -7.59 3.44
C THR A 387 -30.26 -8.19 4.56
N VAL A 388 -29.06 -7.66 4.77
CA VAL A 388 -28.17 -8.11 5.86
C VAL A 388 -28.81 -7.90 7.22
N VAL A 389 -29.44 -6.74 7.46
CA VAL A 389 -30.18 -6.48 8.71
C VAL A 389 -31.33 -7.47 8.90
N SER A 390 -32.14 -7.72 7.84
CA SER A 390 -33.24 -8.69 7.92
C SER A 390 -32.74 -10.10 8.18
N LEU A 391 -31.67 -10.54 7.53
CA LEU A 391 -31.07 -11.86 7.76
C LEU A 391 -30.56 -12.00 9.21
N LEU A 392 -29.85 -10.99 9.73
CA LEU A 392 -29.38 -11.01 11.11
C LEU A 392 -30.54 -11.12 12.12
N GLN A 393 -31.66 -10.40 11.88
CA GLN A 393 -32.81 -10.40 12.78
C GLN A 393 -33.73 -11.58 12.61
N GLU A 394 -34.07 -11.96 11.38
CA GLU A 394 -35.12 -12.96 11.09
C GLU A 394 -34.56 -14.38 11.03
N LYS A 395 -33.35 -14.57 10.48
CA LYS A 395 -32.72 -15.90 10.34
C LYS A 395 -31.90 -16.26 11.58
N TRP A 396 -31.14 -15.27 12.13
CA TRP A 396 -30.17 -15.50 13.20
C TRP A 396 -30.64 -14.98 14.57
N GLU A 397 -31.80 -14.31 14.64
CA GLU A 397 -32.37 -13.71 15.87
C GLU A 397 -31.34 -12.83 16.64
N TYR A 398 -30.42 -12.20 15.89
CA TYR A 398 -29.36 -11.37 16.49
C TYR A 398 -29.89 -10.02 16.92
N THR A 399 -29.69 -9.66 18.19
CA THR A 399 -30.29 -8.48 18.82
C THR A 399 -29.32 -7.30 18.99
N GLU A 400 -27.99 -7.57 19.00
CA GLU A 400 -26.95 -6.57 19.22
C GLU A 400 -26.64 -5.80 17.93
N ILE A 401 -27.67 -5.16 17.35
CA ILE A 401 -27.56 -4.32 16.14
C ILE A 401 -27.81 -2.88 16.52
N ILE A 402 -26.89 -1.98 16.15
CA ILE A 402 -27.01 -0.54 16.37
C ILE A 402 -28.16 0.03 15.56
N ALA A 403 -29.05 0.79 16.21
CA ALA A 403 -30.14 1.49 15.54
C ALA A 403 -29.70 2.92 15.13
N GLU A 404 -30.27 3.45 14.04
CA GLU A 404 -29.99 4.84 13.60
C GLU A 404 -30.28 5.88 14.71
N ARG A 405 -31.24 5.62 15.59
CA ARG A 405 -31.52 6.47 16.76
C ARG A 405 -30.33 6.56 17.71
N ASP A 406 -29.55 5.49 17.86
CA ASP A 406 -28.37 5.44 18.73
C ASP A 406 -27.23 6.29 18.13
N LEU A 407 -27.31 6.58 16.84
CA LEU A 407 -26.40 7.46 16.09
C LEU A 407 -26.88 8.91 16.01
N GLY A 408 -28.00 9.22 16.70
CA GLY A 408 -28.58 10.57 16.79
C GLY A 408 -29.61 10.91 15.69
N VAL A 409 -30.11 9.93 14.94
CA VAL A 409 -31.18 10.13 13.97
C VAL A 409 -32.53 10.05 14.68
N VAL A 410 -33.14 11.20 14.93
CA VAL A 410 -34.42 11.29 15.65
C VAL A 410 -35.54 10.60 14.83
N ASN A 411 -36.39 9.83 15.55
CA ASN A 411 -37.56 9.13 14.98
C ASN A 411 -37.25 8.07 13.90
N SER A 412 -36.05 7.50 13.86
CA SER A 412 -35.75 6.36 13.00
C SER A 412 -35.91 5.02 13.75
N ASN A 413 -36.61 4.08 13.12
CA ASN A 413 -36.72 2.68 13.58
C ASN A 413 -35.79 1.74 12.77
N ARG A 414 -34.86 2.29 11.99
CA ARG A 414 -33.94 1.51 11.17
C ARG A 414 -32.71 1.10 11.97
N PHE A 415 -32.09 0.02 11.54
CA PHE A 415 -30.83 -0.46 12.09
C PHE A 415 -29.66 -0.13 11.14
N GLY A 416 -28.46 -0.03 11.71
CA GLY A 416 -27.27 0.33 10.98
C GLY A 416 -27.14 1.84 10.73
N TRP A 417 -26.28 2.21 9.83
CA TRP A 417 -26.05 3.59 9.42
C TRP A 417 -26.18 3.76 7.91
N ARG A 418 -26.59 4.93 7.45
CA ARG A 418 -26.67 5.22 6.01
C ARG A 418 -25.50 6.07 5.54
N ASN A 419 -24.84 5.62 4.49
CA ASN A 419 -23.72 6.29 3.85
C ASN A 419 -24.22 7.44 2.96
N GLN A 420 -24.63 8.54 3.58
CA GLN A 420 -25.05 9.78 2.95
C GLN A 420 -24.01 10.87 3.17
N SER A 421 -24.09 11.98 2.45
CA SER A 421 -23.08 13.04 2.49
C SER A 421 -22.69 13.50 3.90
N ASN A 422 -23.65 13.64 4.80
CA ASN A 422 -23.40 14.10 6.18
C ASN A 422 -22.80 13.00 7.05
N THR A 423 -23.38 11.79 7.04
CA THR A 423 -22.91 10.65 7.83
C THR A 423 -21.56 10.17 7.34
N ARG A 424 -21.33 10.11 6.02
CA ARG A 424 -20.02 9.82 5.40
C ARG A 424 -18.96 10.80 5.91
N ARG A 425 -19.23 12.13 5.84
CA ARG A 425 -18.29 13.14 6.32
C ARG A 425 -17.98 13.01 7.80
N ARG A 426 -19.02 12.74 8.63
CA ARG A 426 -18.85 12.50 10.07
C ARG A 426 -17.99 11.27 10.33
N GLY A 427 -18.30 10.13 9.69
CA GLY A 427 -17.56 8.89 9.87
C GLY A 427 -16.10 9.00 9.42
N VAL A 428 -15.86 9.62 8.26
CA VAL A 428 -14.50 9.90 7.77
C VAL A 428 -13.74 10.80 8.75
N GLY A 429 -14.39 11.85 9.30
CA GLY A 429 -13.80 12.72 10.32
C GLY A 429 -13.40 11.96 11.59
N MET A 430 -14.27 11.06 12.07
CA MET A 430 -13.97 10.22 13.25
C MET A 430 -12.74 9.32 13.00
N LEU A 431 -12.65 8.69 11.83
CA LEU A 431 -11.50 7.86 11.49
C LEU A 431 -10.23 8.72 11.31
N GLN A 432 -10.34 9.93 10.73
CA GLN A 432 -9.23 10.88 10.65
C GLN A 432 -8.70 11.27 12.04
N GLU A 433 -9.58 11.57 12.99
CA GLU A 433 -9.21 11.92 14.36
C GLU A 433 -8.50 10.75 15.04
N ALA A 434 -9.05 9.53 14.96
CA ALA A 434 -8.45 8.34 15.55
C ALA A 434 -7.06 8.01 14.94
N VAL A 435 -6.91 8.19 13.64
CA VAL A 435 -5.64 8.01 12.92
C VAL A 435 -4.64 9.10 13.28
N HIS A 436 -5.06 10.37 13.32
CA HIS A 436 -4.18 11.49 13.64
C HIS A 436 -3.68 11.45 15.09
N ALA A 437 -4.55 11.04 16.02
CA ALA A 437 -4.21 10.92 17.44
C ALA A 437 -3.45 9.62 17.79
N ASP A 438 -3.16 8.74 16.80
CA ASP A 438 -2.57 7.40 17.02
C ASP A 438 -3.40 6.57 18.05
N GLU A 439 -4.72 6.72 18.02
CA GLU A 439 -5.63 6.06 18.96
C GLU A 439 -6.14 4.70 18.46
N ILE A 440 -6.04 4.42 17.16
CA ILE A 440 -6.49 3.18 16.55
C ILE A 440 -5.31 2.37 16.02
N GLU A 441 -5.25 1.09 16.35
CA GLU A 441 -4.28 0.15 15.80
C GLU A 441 -4.89 -0.67 14.67
N ILE A 442 -4.25 -0.64 13.48
CA ILE A 442 -4.70 -1.34 12.28
C ILE A 442 -3.60 -2.30 11.82
N PRO A 443 -3.68 -3.60 12.14
CA PRO A 443 -2.65 -4.59 11.78
C PRO A 443 -2.75 -5.07 10.33
N CYS A 444 -3.84 -4.78 9.65
CA CYS A 444 -4.11 -5.24 8.30
C CYS A 444 -3.49 -4.32 7.24
N GLN A 445 -2.49 -4.83 6.50
CA GLN A 445 -1.84 -4.09 5.41
C GLN A 445 -2.84 -3.63 4.35
N GLN A 446 -3.79 -4.47 3.97
CA GLN A 446 -4.81 -4.13 2.96
C GLN A 446 -5.66 -2.93 3.40
N THR A 447 -6.10 -2.90 4.66
CA THR A 447 -6.87 -1.77 5.21
C THR A 447 -6.08 -0.47 5.18
N LEU A 448 -4.78 -0.52 5.56
CA LEU A 448 -3.90 0.65 5.49
C LEU A 448 -3.69 1.12 4.04
N ARG A 449 -3.58 0.20 3.08
CA ARG A 449 -3.47 0.54 1.65
C ARG A 449 -4.75 1.22 1.12
N GLU A 450 -5.93 0.77 1.53
CA GLU A 450 -7.18 1.47 1.21
C GLU A 450 -7.19 2.89 1.81
N CYS A 451 -6.77 3.05 3.07
CA CYS A 451 -6.64 4.38 3.69
C CYS A 451 -5.68 5.29 2.92
N MET A 452 -4.54 4.77 2.44
CA MET A 452 -3.60 5.53 1.61
C MET A 452 -4.20 5.95 0.26
N ASN A 453 -5.15 5.18 -0.27
CA ASN A 453 -5.83 5.45 -1.53
C ASN A 453 -7.12 6.26 -1.41
N PHE A 454 -7.49 6.65 -0.20
CA PHE A 454 -8.72 7.36 0.06
C PHE A 454 -8.53 8.88 -0.02
N HIS A 455 -9.19 9.51 -0.98
CA HIS A 455 -8.99 10.91 -1.33
C HIS A 455 -10.29 11.69 -1.44
N THR A 456 -10.18 13.02 -1.41
CA THR A 456 -11.29 13.88 -1.82
C THR A 456 -11.30 14.02 -3.35
N VAL A 457 -12.28 13.41 -4.00
CA VAL A 457 -12.49 13.49 -5.45
C VAL A 457 -13.82 14.22 -5.72
N ASN A 458 -13.76 15.36 -6.40
CA ASN A 458 -14.95 16.22 -6.65
C ASN A 458 -15.72 16.58 -5.36
N GLY A 459 -15.00 16.83 -4.27
CA GLY A 459 -15.58 17.18 -2.97
C GLY A 459 -16.17 16.00 -2.18
N LYS A 460 -16.00 14.75 -2.64
CA LYS A 460 -16.45 13.54 -1.95
C LYS A 460 -15.25 12.68 -1.52
N PRO A 461 -15.21 12.21 -0.27
CA PRO A 461 -14.26 11.19 0.18
C PRO A 461 -14.55 9.85 -0.52
N GLN A 462 -13.57 9.32 -1.25
CA GLN A 462 -13.70 8.01 -1.92
C GLN A 462 -12.33 7.47 -2.33
N ALA A 463 -12.24 6.16 -2.59
CA ALA A 463 -11.06 5.56 -3.21
C ALA A 463 -10.84 6.11 -4.62
N ILE A 464 -9.58 6.25 -5.03
CA ILE A 464 -9.24 6.56 -6.41
C ILE A 464 -9.43 5.29 -7.23
N LYS A 465 -10.51 5.23 -8.03
CA LYS A 465 -10.77 4.10 -8.93
C LYS A 465 -9.80 4.14 -10.12
N LYS A 466 -9.22 2.99 -10.46
CA LYS A 466 -8.43 2.83 -11.70
C LYS A 466 -9.34 3.06 -12.92
N GLY A 467 -8.83 3.73 -13.95
CA GLY A 467 -9.59 4.01 -15.18
C GLY A 467 -10.16 2.74 -15.82
N LYS A 468 -11.28 2.88 -16.53
CA LYS A 468 -12.09 1.80 -17.12
C LYS A 468 -11.28 0.66 -17.74
N ALA A 469 -11.57 -0.55 -17.30
CA ALA A 469 -11.10 -1.86 -17.73
C ALA A 469 -10.01 -2.47 -16.83
N ARG A 470 -10.47 -3.09 -15.76
CA ARG A 470 -9.70 -4.05 -14.99
C ARG A 470 -9.48 -5.32 -15.83
N LYS A 471 -8.26 -5.84 -15.85
CA LYS A 471 -7.97 -7.14 -16.44
C LYS A 471 -7.89 -8.19 -15.33
N GLN A 472 -8.38 -9.40 -15.63
CA GLN A 472 -8.27 -10.56 -14.77
C GLN A 472 -6.80 -10.80 -14.38
N GLY A 473 -6.49 -10.86 -13.06
CA GLY A 473 -5.16 -11.08 -12.51
C GLY A 473 -4.41 -9.83 -11.99
N GLU A 474 -5.03 -8.64 -11.97
CA GLU A 474 -4.44 -7.46 -11.29
C GLU A 474 -4.68 -7.54 -9.78
N PRO A 475 -3.65 -7.22 -8.92
CA PRO A 475 -3.83 -7.22 -7.47
C PRO A 475 -4.89 -6.20 -7.04
N GLU A 476 -5.69 -6.60 -6.06
CA GLU A 476 -6.88 -5.88 -5.60
C GLU A 476 -6.59 -4.73 -4.64
N ASP A 477 -5.40 -4.71 -4.07
CA ASP A 477 -5.11 -3.90 -2.92
C ASP A 477 -5.10 -2.40 -3.20
N GLY A 478 -5.94 -1.68 -2.46
CA GLY A 478 -5.90 -0.23 -2.36
C GLY A 478 -6.74 0.58 -3.35
N PHE A 479 -7.57 -0.06 -4.20
CA PHE A 479 -8.48 0.65 -5.11
C PHE A 479 -9.94 0.69 -4.63
N TYR A 480 -10.20 0.10 -3.46
CA TYR A 480 -11.50 -0.02 -2.82
C TYR A 480 -11.57 0.85 -1.57
N ASP A 481 -12.76 1.07 -1.06
CA ASP A 481 -13.04 1.77 0.19
C ASP A 481 -13.94 0.96 1.15
N ASP A 482 -14.13 -0.33 0.83
CA ASP A 482 -15.02 -1.23 1.57
C ASP A 482 -14.55 -1.42 3.02
N LEU A 483 -13.25 -1.65 3.24
CA LEU A 483 -12.68 -1.79 4.59
C LEU A 483 -12.71 -0.46 5.36
N ILE A 484 -12.61 0.67 4.67
CA ILE A 484 -12.74 2.00 5.30
C ILE A 484 -14.16 2.20 5.82
N PHE A 485 -15.19 1.86 5.03
CA PHE A 485 -16.58 2.03 5.47
C PHE A 485 -16.97 0.99 6.52
N ALA A 486 -16.42 -0.22 6.47
CA ALA A 486 -16.52 -1.17 7.56
C ALA A 486 -15.88 -0.65 8.87
N LEU A 487 -14.68 -0.04 8.81
CA LEU A 487 -14.07 0.64 9.98
C LEU A 487 -14.97 1.76 10.51
N ILE A 488 -15.51 2.59 9.63
CA ILE A 488 -16.41 3.70 10.01
C ILE A 488 -17.67 3.17 10.71
N GLY A 489 -18.28 2.09 10.21
CA GLY A 489 -19.39 1.41 10.89
C GLY A 489 -19.00 0.95 12.29
N GLY A 490 -17.82 0.35 12.45
CA GLY A 490 -17.28 -0.04 13.75
C GLY A 490 -17.05 1.14 14.70
N LEU A 491 -16.55 2.27 14.19
CA LEU A 491 -16.39 3.50 14.98
C LEU A 491 -17.73 4.10 15.39
N PHE A 492 -18.75 4.08 14.53
CA PHE A 492 -20.11 4.46 14.90
C PHE A 492 -20.66 3.58 16.02
N ALA A 493 -20.48 2.26 15.95
CA ALA A 493 -20.84 1.36 17.03
C ALA A 493 -20.07 1.67 18.32
N HIS A 494 -18.77 1.87 18.22
CA HIS A 494 -17.92 2.23 19.36
C HIS A 494 -18.41 3.50 20.07
N GLN A 495 -18.74 4.55 19.32
CA GLN A 495 -19.17 5.85 19.87
C GLN A 495 -20.61 5.79 20.44
N SER A 496 -21.49 4.97 19.88
CA SER A 496 -22.89 4.85 20.30
C SER A 496 -23.07 4.11 21.63
N ARG A 497 -22.07 3.37 22.07
CA ARG A 497 -22.11 2.59 23.31
C ARG A 497 -21.47 3.35 24.46
N PRO A 498 -21.90 3.11 25.71
CA PRO A 498 -21.24 3.67 26.90
C PRO A 498 -19.74 3.39 26.89
N ALA A 499 -18.94 4.22 27.55
CA ALA A 499 -17.51 4.03 27.66
C ALA A 499 -17.18 2.58 28.07
N PRO A 500 -16.22 1.92 27.38
CA PRO A 500 -15.89 0.53 27.66
C PRO A 500 -15.37 0.39 29.10
N ARG A 501 -15.76 -0.70 29.75
CA ARG A 501 -15.31 -0.98 31.10
C ARG A 501 -13.91 -1.55 31.06
N SER A 502 -13.02 -1.10 31.95
CA SER A 502 -11.65 -1.61 32.02
C SER A 502 -11.63 -3.07 32.49
N ARG A 503 -10.62 -3.84 32.08
CA ARG A 503 -10.38 -5.22 32.56
C ARG A 503 -10.39 -5.31 34.10
N LYS A 504 -9.80 -4.32 34.77
CA LYS A 504 -9.82 -4.21 36.26
C LYS A 504 -11.24 -4.12 36.84
N TYR A 505 -12.19 -3.53 36.11
CA TYR A 505 -13.59 -3.47 36.52
C TYR A 505 -14.22 -4.87 36.54
N PHE A 506 -13.98 -5.66 35.51
CA PHE A 506 -14.51 -7.03 35.42
C PHE A 506 -13.84 -7.96 36.42
N GLU A 507 -12.51 -7.85 36.61
CA GLU A 507 -11.76 -8.60 37.63
C GLU A 507 -12.33 -8.31 39.02
N ARG A 508 -12.60 -7.06 39.35
CA ARG A 508 -13.20 -6.66 40.61
C ARG A 508 -14.64 -7.18 40.79
N GLN A 509 -15.46 -7.14 39.75
CA GLN A 509 -16.83 -7.69 39.78
C GLN A 509 -16.80 -9.21 39.98
N PHE A 510 -15.84 -9.91 39.33
CA PHE A 510 -15.66 -11.34 39.50
C PHE A 510 -15.22 -11.71 40.93
N GLU A 511 -14.28 -10.96 41.48
CA GLU A 511 -13.87 -11.13 42.87
C GLU A 511 -15.06 -10.84 43.84
N GLU A 512 -15.81 -9.77 43.62
CA GLU A 512 -16.98 -9.44 44.42
C GLU A 512 -18.09 -10.53 44.30
N SER A 513 -18.34 -11.10 43.12
CA SER A 513 -19.31 -12.19 42.94
C SER A 513 -18.84 -13.46 43.65
N ARG A 514 -17.57 -13.81 43.52
CA ARG A 514 -16.96 -14.95 44.21
C ARG A 514 -16.97 -14.80 45.73
N PHE A 515 -16.76 -13.57 46.23
CA PHE A 515 -16.89 -13.27 47.65
C PHE A 515 -18.36 -13.42 48.12
N ARG A 516 -19.35 -13.03 47.32
CA ARG A 516 -20.76 -13.23 47.64
C ARG A 516 -21.13 -14.70 47.64
N GLU A 517 -20.71 -15.48 46.67
CA GLU A 517 -20.94 -16.93 46.66
C GLU A 517 -20.31 -17.64 47.86
N LEU A 518 -19.06 -17.30 48.20
CA LEU A 518 -18.39 -17.83 49.37
C LEU A 518 -19.09 -17.44 50.69
N SER A 519 -19.60 -16.20 50.79
CA SER A 519 -20.35 -15.74 51.97
C SER A 519 -21.73 -16.42 52.09
N ILE A 520 -22.38 -16.73 50.97
CA ILE A 520 -23.64 -17.50 50.92
C ILE A 520 -23.37 -18.96 51.34
N MET A 521 -22.31 -19.57 50.88
CA MET A 521 -21.90 -20.93 51.29
C MET A 521 -21.55 -21.01 52.76
N GLN A 522 -20.80 -20.03 53.32
CA GLN A 522 -20.48 -19.97 54.75
C GLN A 522 -21.70 -19.71 55.64
N ASN A 523 -22.68 -18.94 55.16
CA ASN A 523 -23.94 -18.74 55.88
C ASN A 523 -24.85 -19.97 55.85
N ASN A 524 -24.85 -20.75 54.76
CA ASN A 524 -25.59 -22.01 54.70
C ASN A 524 -24.98 -23.10 55.60
N ASP A 525 -23.65 -23.16 55.78
CA ASP A 525 -23.02 -24.06 56.73
C ASP A 525 -23.32 -23.68 58.21
N HIS A 526 -23.71 -22.45 58.46
CA HIS A 526 -24.09 -22.02 59.82
C HIS A 526 -25.50 -22.49 60.19
N TRP A 527 -26.43 -22.70 59.24
CA TRP A 527 -27.79 -23.20 59.49
C TRP A 527 -27.88 -24.71 59.60
N THR A 528 -26.93 -25.45 59.01
CA THR A 528 -26.85 -26.95 59.14
C THR A 528 -26.31 -27.39 60.52
N LYS A 529 -25.86 -26.51 61.37
CA LYS A 529 -25.43 -26.82 62.76
C LYS A 529 -26.55 -26.72 63.77
N TYR A 530 -27.75 -26.28 63.38
CA TYR A 530 -28.92 -26.14 64.26
C TYR A 530 -30.18 -26.88 63.77
N ALA A 531 -30.04 -27.81 62.78
CA ALA A 531 -31.09 -28.72 62.34
C ALA A 531 -30.89 -30.12 62.93
#